data_19e7f251ea71817ff71f9e0fe78f76d0
#
_entry.id   19e7f251ea71817ff71f9e0fe78f76d0
#
_cell.length_a   1.000
_cell.length_b   1.000
_cell.length_c   1.000
_cell.angle_alpha   90.00
_cell.angle_beta   90.00
_cell.angle_gamma   90.00
#
_symmetry.space_group_name_H-M   'P 1'
#
loop_
_entity.id
_entity.type
_entity.pdbx_description
1 polymer ?
#
loop_
_entity_poly.entity_id
_entity_poly.type
_entity_poly.pdbx_seq_one_letter_code
_entity_poly.pdbx_strand_id
1 'polypeptide(L)'
;GFWDLFQKKKAKNIKDENLTDDKTSKELTFAKKFTAAGGRFIYIDDGDSVINTFNKISEENNWEKENVKCFSSSLSNNLSIKKTNDITEDDKLKALVIECEFLLSNSGRMLISSNQIKNNKPESLPDTLIVIARSNQFVGDVSDGMTRLKSKYSKNFPTNITTINVRNKFIENDFLSYGNSAKDIYLIVSDE
;
A
#
# COMPACT_ATOMS: atom_id res chain seq x y z
N GLY A 1 17.37 7.04 12.57
CA GLY A 1 16.59 6.07 11.81
C GLY A 1 15.40 6.72 11.14
N PHE A 2 14.65 5.98 10.32
CA PHE A 2 13.45 6.45 9.60
C PHE A 2 12.44 7.16 10.52
N TRP A 3 12.26 6.69 11.75
CA TRP A 3 11.38 7.29 12.76
C TRP A 3 11.84 8.66 13.23
N ASP A 4 13.13 8.90 13.33
CA ASP A 4 13.69 10.19 13.72
C ASP A 4 13.51 11.23 12.63
N LEU A 5 13.60 10.83 11.36
CA LEU A 5 13.31 11.67 10.20
C LEU A 5 11.83 12.04 10.10
N PHE A 6 10.94 11.08 10.38
CA PHE A 6 9.50 11.29 10.38
C PHE A 6 9.06 12.22 11.51
N GLN A 7 9.65 12.11 12.70
CA GLN A 7 9.38 13.00 13.83
C GLN A 7 9.98 14.40 13.65
N LYS A 8 11.18 14.51 13.07
CA LYS A 8 11.82 15.83 12.82
C LYS A 8 11.08 16.67 11.80
N LYS A 9 10.46 16.09 10.78
CA LYS A 9 9.62 16.81 9.81
C LYS A 9 8.35 17.38 10.43
N LYS A 10 7.76 16.70 11.40
CA LYS A 10 6.56 17.15 12.09
C LYS A 10 6.73 18.40 12.92
N ALA A 11 7.89 18.60 13.52
CA ALA A 11 8.17 19.77 14.33
C ALA A 11 8.20 21.09 13.52
N LYS A 12 8.24 21.00 12.18
CA LYS A 12 8.37 22.17 11.30
C LYS A 12 7.03 22.71 10.76
N ASN A 13 5.93 21.97 10.86
CA ASN A 13 4.62 22.33 10.28
C ASN A 13 3.47 22.54 11.29
N ILE A 14 3.75 22.83 12.56
CA ILE A 14 2.71 23.06 13.56
C ILE A 14 2.22 24.52 13.47
N LYS A 15 1.15 24.72 12.70
CA LYS A 15 0.30 25.92 12.79
C LYS A 15 -1.17 25.74 12.40
N ASP A 16 -1.74 24.50 12.47
CA ASP A 16 -3.20 24.26 12.42
C ASP A 16 -3.55 23.10 13.36
N GLU A 17 -3.89 23.43 14.61
CA GLU A 17 -3.68 22.54 15.76
C GLU A 17 -4.71 21.42 16.01
N ASN A 18 -5.82 21.30 15.30
CA ASN A 18 -6.85 20.29 15.65
C ASN A 18 -7.19 19.25 14.58
N LEU A 19 -7.07 19.55 13.30
CA LEU A 19 -7.30 18.57 12.21
C LEU A 19 -6.02 17.80 11.84
N THR A 20 -4.86 18.42 12.06
CA THR A 20 -3.54 17.84 11.81
C THR A 20 -3.18 16.77 12.84
N ASP A 21 -3.66 16.86 14.06
CA ASP A 21 -3.26 15.95 15.15
C ASP A 21 -3.88 14.55 14.98
N ASP A 22 -5.16 14.45 14.59
CA ASP A 22 -5.83 13.17 14.35
C ASP A 22 -5.30 12.45 13.09
N LYS A 23 -5.11 13.17 11.99
CA LYS A 23 -4.52 12.63 10.75
C LYS A 23 -3.12 12.09 11.03
N THR A 24 -2.31 12.87 11.68
CA THR A 24 -0.95 12.54 12.07
C THR A 24 -0.88 11.35 13.02
N SER A 25 -1.83 11.24 13.96
CA SER A 25 -1.95 10.10 14.88
C SER A 25 -2.29 8.81 14.11
N LYS A 26 -3.18 8.87 13.11
CA LYS A 26 -3.55 7.73 12.27
C LYS A 26 -2.38 7.23 11.43
N GLU A 27 -1.64 8.14 10.78
CA GLU A 27 -0.46 7.79 9.99
C GLU A 27 0.60 7.09 10.83
N LEU A 28 0.94 7.65 12.00
CA LEU A 28 1.91 7.07 12.92
C LEU A 28 1.48 5.70 13.45
N THR A 29 0.21 5.57 13.82
CA THR A 29 -0.35 4.31 14.31
C THR A 29 -0.28 3.24 13.24
N PHE A 30 -0.66 3.57 12.00
CA PHE A 30 -0.54 2.68 10.86
C PHE A 30 0.90 2.25 10.65
N ALA A 31 1.81 3.21 10.48
CA ALA A 31 3.20 2.94 10.16
C ALA A 31 3.87 2.05 11.23
N LYS A 32 3.59 2.26 12.51
CA LYS A 32 4.08 1.40 13.59
C LYS A 32 3.60 -0.05 13.44
N LYS A 33 2.32 -0.26 13.23
CA LYS A 33 1.75 -1.61 13.09
C LYS A 33 2.18 -2.31 11.82
N PHE A 34 2.19 -1.57 10.72
CA PHE A 34 2.61 -2.07 9.42
C PHE A 34 4.08 -2.51 9.42
N THR A 35 4.98 -1.70 9.96
CA THR A 35 6.42 -2.05 10.05
C THR A 35 6.69 -3.14 11.08
N ALA A 36 5.98 -3.14 12.20
CA ALA A 36 6.07 -4.23 13.19
C ALA A 36 5.65 -5.59 12.59
N ALA A 37 4.71 -5.60 11.65
CA ALA A 37 4.31 -6.80 10.91
C ALA A 37 5.29 -7.19 9.79
N GLY A 38 6.33 -6.41 9.52
CA GLY A 38 7.34 -6.68 8.50
C GLY A 38 7.16 -5.90 7.19
N GLY A 39 6.19 -5.00 7.11
CA GLY A 39 5.98 -4.11 5.96
C GLY A 39 7.06 -3.05 5.84
N ARG A 40 7.34 -2.64 4.62
CA ARG A 40 8.29 -1.56 4.32
C ARG A 40 7.50 -0.29 4.00
N PHE A 41 7.48 0.62 4.96
CA PHE A 41 6.76 1.90 4.86
C PHE A 41 7.71 3.00 4.39
N ILE A 42 7.39 3.64 3.27
CA ILE A 42 8.17 4.69 2.65
C ILE A 42 7.29 5.92 2.46
N TYR A 43 7.59 6.99 3.17
CA TYR A 43 6.92 8.26 2.99
C TYR A 43 7.78 9.16 2.09
N ILE A 44 7.21 9.63 0.99
CA ILE A 44 7.90 10.50 0.05
C ILE A 44 7.81 11.94 0.57
N ASP A 45 8.96 12.59 0.65
CA ASP A 45 9.05 14.00 0.96
C ASP A 45 9.30 14.88 -0.29
N ASP A 46 9.27 16.20 -0.09
CA ASP A 46 9.29 17.21 -1.16
C ASP A 46 10.49 17.13 -2.14
N GLY A 47 11.46 16.27 -1.89
CA GLY A 47 12.66 16.12 -2.73
C GLY A 47 12.71 14.82 -3.54
N ASP A 48 11.74 13.93 -3.38
CA ASP A 48 11.71 12.64 -4.08
C ASP A 48 10.37 12.44 -4.80
N SER A 49 10.25 11.38 -5.56
CA SER A 49 9.05 11.05 -6.32
C SER A 49 8.70 9.56 -6.23
N VAL A 50 7.45 9.23 -6.50
CA VAL A 50 6.97 7.84 -6.55
C VAL A 50 7.82 7.02 -7.53
N ILE A 51 8.15 7.57 -8.70
CA ILE A 51 8.94 6.86 -9.71
C ILE A 51 10.38 6.63 -9.25
N ASN A 52 11.01 7.60 -8.61
CA ASN A 52 12.37 7.43 -8.09
C ASN A 52 12.41 6.36 -6.98
N THR A 53 11.45 6.40 -6.07
CA THR A 53 11.32 5.41 -5.00
C THR A 53 11.05 4.01 -5.57
N PHE A 54 10.17 3.91 -6.56
CA PHE A 54 9.89 2.66 -7.27
C PHE A 54 11.16 2.10 -7.95
N ASN A 55 11.95 2.96 -8.62
CA ASN A 55 13.19 2.54 -9.26
C ASN A 55 14.21 2.02 -8.23
N LYS A 56 14.38 2.70 -7.10
CA LYS A 56 15.25 2.24 -6.00
C LYS A 56 14.82 0.86 -5.47
N ILE A 57 13.51 0.63 -5.27
CA ILE A 57 12.98 -0.68 -4.86
C ILE A 57 13.30 -1.75 -5.91
N SER A 58 13.13 -1.43 -7.19
CA SER A 58 13.41 -2.37 -8.29
C SER A 58 14.90 -2.73 -8.35
N GLU A 59 15.79 -1.75 -8.20
CA GLU A 59 17.25 -1.94 -8.15
C GLU A 59 17.67 -2.80 -6.95
N GLU A 60 17.16 -2.53 -5.75
CA GLU A 60 17.44 -3.31 -4.54
C GLU A 60 17.05 -4.78 -4.67
N ASN A 61 16.00 -5.08 -5.43
CA ASN A 61 15.51 -6.43 -5.64
C ASN A 61 16.04 -7.08 -6.93
N ASN A 62 16.86 -6.38 -7.70
CA ASN A 62 17.33 -6.80 -9.03
C ASN A 62 16.17 -7.17 -9.97
N TRP A 63 15.11 -6.38 -9.97
CA TRP A 63 13.98 -6.57 -10.87
C TRP A 63 14.19 -5.82 -12.18
N GLU A 64 13.93 -6.53 -13.26
CA GLU A 64 13.84 -5.95 -14.60
C GLU A 64 12.40 -5.46 -14.87
N LYS A 65 12.21 -4.66 -15.92
CA LYS A 65 10.90 -4.10 -16.29
C LYS A 65 9.82 -5.16 -16.51
N GLU A 66 10.21 -6.35 -16.95
CA GLU A 66 9.29 -7.47 -17.18
C GLU A 66 8.88 -8.20 -15.89
N ASN A 67 9.63 -8.01 -14.81
CA ASN A 67 9.33 -8.61 -13.51
C ASN A 67 8.25 -7.87 -12.72
N VAL A 68 7.90 -6.65 -13.12
CA VAL A 68 6.94 -5.81 -12.41
C VAL A 68 5.84 -5.36 -13.35
N LYS A 69 4.59 -5.56 -12.94
CA LYS A 69 3.41 -5.19 -13.73
C LYS A 69 2.37 -4.48 -12.88
N CYS A 70 1.36 -3.92 -13.52
CA CYS A 70 0.21 -3.33 -12.86
C CYS A 70 -1.08 -3.59 -13.66
N PHE A 71 -2.24 -3.40 -13.04
CA PHE A 71 -3.54 -3.47 -13.72
C PHE A 71 -4.03 -2.10 -14.23
N SER A 72 -3.49 -1.01 -13.72
CA SER A 72 -3.92 0.35 -14.02
C SER A 72 -3.13 0.98 -15.16
N SER A 73 -3.83 1.63 -16.08
CA SER A 73 -3.17 2.41 -17.16
C SER A 73 -2.45 3.63 -16.60
N SER A 74 -2.97 4.24 -15.53
CA SER A 74 -2.32 5.36 -14.84
C SER A 74 -0.97 4.95 -14.25
N LEU A 75 -0.94 3.85 -13.49
CA LEU A 75 0.31 3.32 -12.93
C LEU A 75 1.30 2.91 -14.02
N SER A 76 0.82 2.27 -15.09
CA SER A 76 1.64 1.89 -16.23
C SER A 76 2.36 3.09 -16.86
N ASN A 77 1.63 4.18 -17.08
CA ASN A 77 2.19 5.40 -17.66
C ASN A 77 3.15 6.10 -16.69
N ASN A 78 2.74 6.23 -15.42
CA ASN A 78 3.52 6.98 -14.43
C ASN A 78 4.84 6.28 -14.06
N LEU A 79 4.87 4.95 -14.04
CA LEU A 79 6.04 4.17 -13.66
C LEU A 79 6.77 3.54 -14.84
N SER A 80 6.27 3.71 -16.06
CA SER A 80 6.83 3.09 -17.28
C SER A 80 6.95 1.57 -17.18
N ILE A 81 5.96 0.92 -16.55
CA ILE A 81 5.86 -0.54 -16.41
C ILE A 81 4.71 -1.10 -17.24
N LYS A 82 4.77 -2.40 -17.52
CA LYS A 82 3.76 -3.05 -18.36
C LYS A 82 2.43 -3.20 -17.60
N LYS A 83 1.35 -2.72 -18.23
CA LYS A 83 -0.01 -3.07 -17.83
C LYS A 83 -0.32 -4.50 -18.24
N THR A 84 -1.00 -5.23 -17.37
CA THR A 84 -1.54 -6.56 -17.69
C THR A 84 -3.02 -6.64 -17.30
N ASN A 85 -3.75 -7.53 -17.94
CA ASN A 85 -5.12 -7.88 -17.53
C ASN A 85 -5.17 -9.25 -16.84
N ASP A 86 -4.10 -10.02 -16.98
CA ASP A 86 -3.97 -11.35 -16.44
C ASP A 86 -2.57 -11.56 -15.87
N ILE A 87 -2.49 -12.19 -14.71
CA ILE A 87 -1.25 -12.53 -14.00
C ILE A 87 -1.07 -14.04 -13.87
N THR A 88 -2.04 -14.84 -14.34
CA THR A 88 -1.93 -16.29 -14.41
C THR A 88 -0.89 -16.68 -15.45
N GLU A 89 -0.07 -17.66 -15.17
CA GLU A 89 0.95 -18.19 -16.10
C GLU A 89 2.10 -17.22 -16.45
N ASP A 90 2.36 -16.21 -15.60
CA ASP A 90 3.50 -15.31 -15.81
C ASP A 90 4.67 -15.64 -14.86
N ASP A 91 5.49 -16.57 -15.24
CA ASP A 91 6.64 -17.05 -14.46
C ASP A 91 7.69 -15.96 -14.18
N LYS A 92 7.69 -14.88 -14.96
CA LYS A 92 8.61 -13.76 -14.79
C LYS A 92 8.11 -12.71 -13.80
N LEU A 93 6.82 -12.72 -13.47
CA LEU A 93 6.23 -11.75 -12.58
C LEU A 93 6.73 -11.94 -11.14
N LYS A 94 7.46 -10.96 -10.62
CA LYS A 94 8.00 -10.95 -9.25
C LYS A 94 7.21 -10.04 -8.32
N ALA A 95 6.70 -8.93 -8.84
CA ALA A 95 5.93 -7.96 -8.06
C ALA A 95 4.79 -7.36 -8.87
N LEU A 96 3.72 -6.99 -8.16
CA LEU A 96 2.59 -6.26 -8.72
C LEU A 96 2.48 -4.90 -8.04
N VAL A 97 2.35 -3.85 -8.85
CA VAL A 97 2.06 -2.50 -8.35
C VAL A 97 0.56 -2.28 -8.36
N ILE A 98 0.02 -1.91 -7.21
CA ILE A 98 -1.40 -1.58 -7.04
C ILE A 98 -1.55 -0.28 -6.22
N GLU A 99 -2.74 0.29 -6.30
CA GLU A 99 -3.21 1.29 -5.33
C GLU A 99 -4.04 0.60 -4.25
N CYS A 100 -4.50 1.32 -3.25
CA CYS A 100 -5.46 0.84 -2.26
C CYS A 100 -6.65 1.80 -2.14
N GLU A 101 -7.73 1.36 -1.51
CA GLU A 101 -8.82 2.25 -1.16
C GLU A 101 -8.47 3.06 0.08
N PHE A 102 -8.08 2.39 1.16
CA PHE A 102 -7.71 3.00 2.43
C PHE A 102 -6.63 2.22 3.19
N LEU A 103 -5.93 2.93 4.05
CA LEU A 103 -4.94 2.42 5.00
C LEU A 103 -5.57 2.38 6.40
N LEU A 104 -5.70 1.19 6.98
CA LEU A 104 -6.42 0.94 8.23
C LEU A 104 -5.48 1.08 9.43
N SER A 105 -5.52 2.21 10.11
CA SER A 105 -4.56 2.58 11.16
C SER A 105 -4.59 1.62 12.36
N ASN A 106 -5.77 1.16 12.75
CA ASN A 106 -5.91 0.28 13.91
C ASN A 106 -5.34 -1.13 13.70
N SER A 107 -5.14 -1.55 12.45
CA SER A 107 -4.65 -2.90 12.14
C SER A 107 -3.34 -2.94 11.34
N GLY A 108 -2.93 -1.84 10.70
CA GLY A 108 -1.81 -1.82 9.77
C GLY A 108 -2.09 -2.58 8.45
N ARG A 109 -3.38 -2.82 8.12
CA ARG A 109 -3.82 -3.49 6.90
C ARG A 109 -4.26 -2.48 5.85
N MET A 110 -4.41 -2.94 4.62
CA MET A 110 -4.91 -2.12 3.52
C MET A 110 -6.24 -2.64 3.02
N LEU A 111 -7.19 -1.74 2.84
CA LEU A 111 -8.49 -2.03 2.22
C LEU A 111 -8.33 -1.90 0.70
N ILE A 112 -8.70 -2.93 -0.02
CA ILE A 112 -8.68 -3.00 -1.48
C ILE A 112 -10.03 -3.47 -2.02
N SER A 113 -10.24 -3.30 -3.32
CA SER A 113 -11.44 -3.74 -4.01
C SER A 113 -11.13 -4.22 -5.44
N SER A 114 -12.16 -4.59 -6.18
CA SER A 114 -12.05 -4.90 -7.61
C SER A 114 -11.45 -3.75 -8.44
N ASN A 115 -11.46 -2.52 -7.95
CA ASN A 115 -10.82 -1.40 -8.65
C ASN A 115 -9.31 -1.58 -8.75
N GLN A 116 -8.66 -2.14 -7.73
CA GLN A 116 -7.22 -2.34 -7.68
C GLN A 116 -6.79 -3.69 -8.23
N ILE A 117 -7.52 -4.77 -7.92
CA ILE A 117 -7.10 -6.13 -8.24
C ILE A 117 -8.00 -6.85 -9.26
N LYS A 118 -8.94 -6.14 -9.86
CA LYS A 118 -9.90 -6.69 -10.84
C LYS A 118 -10.68 -7.87 -10.24
N ASN A 119 -10.76 -8.98 -10.95
CA ASN A 119 -11.43 -10.20 -10.51
C ASN A 119 -10.50 -11.18 -9.77
N ASN A 120 -9.26 -10.76 -9.49
CA ASN A 120 -8.32 -11.60 -8.76
C ASN A 120 -8.67 -11.66 -7.28
N LYS A 121 -8.29 -12.76 -6.65
CA LYS A 121 -8.32 -12.88 -5.19
C LYS A 121 -6.94 -12.50 -4.63
N PRO A 122 -6.86 -12.00 -3.39
CA PRO A 122 -5.56 -11.70 -2.76
C PRO A 122 -4.57 -12.87 -2.83
N GLU A 123 -5.05 -14.11 -2.67
CA GLU A 123 -4.24 -15.31 -2.69
C GLU A 123 -3.56 -15.56 -4.05
N SER A 124 -4.21 -15.16 -5.15
CA SER A 124 -3.68 -15.32 -6.51
C SER A 124 -2.71 -14.23 -6.95
N LEU A 125 -2.57 -13.16 -6.16
CA LEU A 125 -1.59 -12.11 -6.43
C LEU A 125 -0.17 -12.59 -6.17
N PRO A 126 0.85 -12.01 -6.82
CA PRO A 126 2.25 -12.29 -6.53
C PRO A 126 2.57 -12.10 -5.03
N ASP A 127 3.59 -12.79 -4.56
CA ASP A 127 4.03 -12.71 -3.17
C ASP A 127 4.47 -11.30 -2.75
N THR A 128 4.97 -10.51 -3.69
CA THR A 128 5.41 -9.14 -3.43
C THR A 128 4.46 -8.14 -4.08
N LEU A 129 4.02 -7.17 -3.27
CA LEU A 129 3.22 -6.04 -3.71
C LEU A 129 3.96 -4.72 -3.45
N ILE A 130 3.87 -3.81 -4.41
CA ILE A 130 4.20 -2.40 -4.22
C ILE A 130 2.88 -1.64 -4.20
N VAL A 131 2.52 -1.10 -3.06
CA VAL A 131 1.28 -0.34 -2.88
C VAL A 131 1.59 1.14 -2.90
N ILE A 132 0.90 1.88 -3.76
CA ILE A 132 1.01 3.34 -3.85
C ILE A 132 -0.24 3.95 -3.22
N ALA A 133 -0.05 4.83 -2.25
CA ALA A 133 -1.11 5.48 -1.51
C ALA A 133 -0.81 6.96 -1.28
N ARG A 134 -1.84 7.69 -0.88
CA ARG A 134 -1.77 9.10 -0.52
C ARG A 134 -2.03 9.30 0.97
N SER A 135 -1.50 10.38 1.52
CA SER A 135 -1.64 10.71 2.95
C SER A 135 -3.09 10.93 3.40
N ASN A 136 -4.02 11.22 2.49
CA ASN A 136 -5.45 11.37 2.79
C ASN A 136 -6.23 10.04 2.85
N GLN A 137 -5.57 8.90 2.59
CA GLN A 137 -6.23 7.57 2.60
C GLN A 137 -6.16 6.87 3.96
N PHE A 138 -5.56 7.45 4.99
CA PHE A 138 -5.58 6.86 6.32
C PHE A 138 -6.96 7.00 6.98
N VAL A 139 -7.47 5.87 7.48
CA VAL A 139 -8.73 5.78 8.23
C VAL A 139 -8.50 4.99 9.52
N GLY A 140 -9.41 5.07 10.47
CA GLY A 140 -9.27 4.37 11.74
C GLY A 140 -9.31 2.85 11.57
N ASP A 141 -10.41 2.36 11.03
CA ASP A 141 -10.70 0.94 10.88
C ASP A 141 -11.51 0.62 9.61
N VAL A 142 -11.93 -0.63 9.46
CA VAL A 142 -12.75 -1.08 8.32
C VAL A 142 -14.09 -0.36 8.25
N SER A 143 -14.73 -0.06 9.39
CA SER A 143 -16.03 0.63 9.44
C SER A 143 -15.91 2.06 8.90
N ASP A 144 -14.87 2.80 9.32
CA ASP A 144 -14.56 4.14 8.80
C ASP A 144 -14.24 4.06 7.29
N GLY A 145 -13.41 3.10 6.89
CA GLY A 145 -13.08 2.85 5.48
C GLY A 145 -14.33 2.57 4.62
N MET A 146 -15.23 1.72 5.08
CA MET A 146 -16.45 1.39 4.37
C MET A 146 -17.40 2.59 4.28
N THR A 147 -17.49 3.42 5.30
CA THR A 147 -18.27 4.65 5.29
C THR A 147 -17.75 5.62 4.24
N ARG A 148 -16.43 5.83 4.18
CA ARG A 148 -15.80 6.68 3.17
C ARG A 148 -15.92 6.10 1.77
N LEU A 149 -15.84 4.77 1.63
CA LEU A 149 -16.00 4.09 0.36
C LEU A 149 -17.41 4.33 -0.24
N LYS A 150 -18.45 4.26 0.59
CA LYS A 150 -19.83 4.56 0.18
C LYS A 150 -20.00 5.99 -0.30
N SER A 151 -19.34 6.95 0.34
CA SER A 151 -19.36 8.35 -0.08
C SER A 151 -18.58 8.56 -1.39
N LYS A 152 -17.43 7.89 -1.55
CA LYS A 152 -16.58 7.96 -2.74
C LYS A 152 -17.24 7.37 -3.98
N TYR A 153 -17.97 6.26 -3.83
CA TYR A 153 -18.57 5.49 -4.92
C TYR A 153 -20.10 5.41 -4.82
N SER A 154 -20.75 6.56 -4.84
CA SER A 154 -22.22 6.63 -4.68
C SER A 154 -23.01 5.92 -5.79
N LYS A 155 -22.45 5.78 -7.01
CA LYS A 155 -23.15 5.19 -8.18
C LYS A 155 -22.55 3.84 -8.61
N ASN A 156 -21.24 3.69 -8.53
CA ASN A 156 -20.51 2.49 -9.01
C ASN A 156 -19.70 1.92 -7.85
N PHE A 157 -20.39 1.35 -6.88
CA PHE A 157 -19.74 0.75 -5.71
C PHE A 157 -18.89 -0.46 -6.13
N PRO A 158 -17.62 -0.52 -5.74
CA PRO A 158 -16.74 -1.62 -6.12
C PRO A 158 -17.17 -2.94 -5.48
N THR A 159 -16.82 -4.03 -6.13
CA THR A 159 -17.03 -5.40 -5.63
C THR A 159 -15.76 -5.94 -4.98
N ASN A 160 -15.87 -7.12 -4.36
CA ASN A 160 -14.73 -7.85 -3.81
C ASN A 160 -13.88 -7.01 -2.84
N ILE A 161 -14.54 -6.25 -1.97
CA ILE A 161 -13.85 -5.46 -0.96
C ILE A 161 -13.24 -6.41 0.08
N THR A 162 -11.94 -6.29 0.29
CA THR A 162 -11.19 -7.14 1.21
C THR A 162 -9.98 -6.40 1.78
N THR A 163 -9.28 -7.02 2.70
CA THR A 163 -8.03 -6.48 3.25
C THR A 163 -6.84 -7.33 2.82
N ILE A 164 -5.70 -6.65 2.62
CA ILE A 164 -4.41 -7.30 2.44
C ILE A 164 -3.58 -7.09 3.70
N ASN A 165 -2.93 -8.17 4.13
CA ASN A 165 -2.06 -8.21 5.30
C ASN A 165 -0.59 -8.31 4.87
N VAL A 166 0.29 -7.74 5.68
CA VAL A 166 1.73 -7.98 5.56
C VAL A 166 2.05 -9.39 6.05
N ARG A 167 2.95 -10.08 5.33
CA ARG A 167 3.52 -11.35 5.77
C ARG A 167 4.46 -11.10 6.94
N ASN A 168 4.15 -11.71 8.08
CA ASN A 168 5.02 -11.62 9.24
C ASN A 168 6.16 -12.65 9.12
N LYS A 169 7.35 -12.16 8.79
CA LYS A 169 8.55 -13.00 8.64
C LYS A 169 9.12 -13.51 9.98
N PHE A 170 8.65 -12.98 11.09
CA PHE A 170 9.14 -13.35 12.44
C PHE A 170 8.35 -14.49 13.07
N ILE A 171 7.23 -14.92 12.48
CA ILE A 171 6.43 -16.04 12.96
C ILE A 171 6.58 -17.18 11.94
N GLU A 172 7.68 -17.96 12.08
CA GLU A 172 7.97 -19.09 11.21
C GLU A 172 6.99 -20.28 11.31
N ASN A 173 6.12 -20.32 12.32
CA ASN A 173 5.31 -21.49 12.63
C ASN A 173 3.81 -21.36 12.39
N ASP A 174 3.35 -20.29 11.77
CA ASP A 174 1.91 -20.10 11.57
C ASP A 174 1.47 -20.22 10.11
N PHE A 175 1.87 -21.32 9.47
CA PHE A 175 1.37 -21.69 8.14
C PHE A 175 -0.16 -21.85 8.09
N LEU A 176 -0.82 -21.94 9.23
CA LEU A 176 -2.25 -22.22 9.32
C LEU A 176 -3.10 -20.98 9.58
N SER A 177 -2.55 -19.90 10.13
CA SER A 177 -3.33 -18.72 10.52
C SER A 177 -3.31 -17.57 9.50
N TYR A 178 -2.43 -17.56 8.55
CA TYR A 178 -2.32 -16.45 7.59
C TYR A 178 -2.62 -16.85 6.16
N GLY A 179 -3.32 -17.84 5.82
CA GLY A 179 -3.63 -18.17 4.43
C GLY A 179 -2.69 -17.52 3.38
N ASN A 180 -2.72 -17.88 2.15
CA ASN A 180 -1.90 -17.30 1.07
C ASN A 180 -2.17 -15.80 0.78
N SER A 181 -2.98 -15.12 1.58
CA SER A 181 -3.32 -13.68 1.42
C SER A 181 -2.31 -12.70 2.02
N ALA A 182 -1.39 -13.18 2.87
CA ALA A 182 -0.33 -12.35 3.42
C ALA A 182 0.79 -12.14 2.39
N LYS A 183 1.24 -10.90 2.22
CA LYS A 183 2.19 -10.48 1.18
C LYS A 183 3.39 -9.75 1.75
N ASP A 184 4.50 -9.82 1.03
CA ASP A 184 5.62 -8.91 1.23
C ASP A 184 5.25 -7.56 0.61
N ILE A 185 5.18 -6.49 1.41
CA ILE A 185 4.63 -5.22 0.95
C ILE A 185 5.62 -4.08 1.13
N TYR A 186 5.86 -3.37 0.02
CA TYR A 186 6.39 -2.02 0.00
C TYR A 186 5.21 -1.05 -0.10
N LEU A 187 5.05 -0.16 0.86
CA LEU A 187 4.03 0.87 0.82
C LEU A 187 4.70 2.23 0.62
N ILE A 188 4.38 2.86 -0.51
CA ILE A 188 4.85 4.20 -0.86
C ILE A 188 3.70 5.17 -0.61
N VAL A 189 3.89 6.12 0.29
CA VAL A 189 2.91 7.15 0.60
C VAL A 189 3.45 8.51 0.19
N SER A 190 2.64 9.27 -0.54
CA SER A 190 2.95 10.66 -0.92
C SER A 190 1.89 11.62 -0.39
N ASP A 191 2.28 12.85 -0.14
CA ASP A 191 1.33 13.96 -0.12
C ASP A 191 0.81 14.22 -1.53
N GLU A 192 -0.37 14.82 -1.66
CA GLU A 192 -0.93 15.19 -2.96
C GLU A 192 -0.10 16.26 -3.66
#